data_10d5f07b56d27151fa6804c1b38bc1f3
#
_entry.id   10d5f07b56d27151fa6804c1b38bc1f3
#
_cell.length_a   1.000
_cell.length_b   1.000
_cell.length_c   1.000
_cell.angle_alpha   90.00
_cell.angle_beta   90.00
_cell.angle_gamma   90.00
#
_symmetry.space_group_name_H-M   'P 1'
#
loop_
_entity.id
_entity.type
_entity.pdbx_description
1 polymer ?
#
loop_
_entity_poly.entity_id
_entity_poly.type
_entity_poly.pdbx_seq_one_letter_code
_entity_poly.pdbx_strand_id
1 'polypeptide(L)'
;FIYRLAGREREKSASYYTPEVLTKCLVKYALKELLKDKTADEILHLTVCEPAMGSAAFLNEAINQLAEAYISQKEQETGEIIGYENRFNELQKVKMYIADRNVYGVDLNSIAVELAEVSLWLNTIYEGGFVPWFNTQLVNGNSLIGARRQVYAESALTTTSKGLHWYENAPERVPLGTERKKKTGYSQIYHFLLGDPGMCSYTDKVIKGLEPDNIKKMKDWNKKFTAPYSTDDLVSLRRLSGIVDDLWQSQIALRKEVEEKTQDALSVFGYADNAEDSHTTIRQKDKIYSALYKSEHMRNAGPYARLKFAMDYWCS
;
A
#
# COMPACT_ATOMS: atom_id res chain seq x y z
N PHE A 1 32.37 26.98 -1.49
CA PHE A 1 32.34 25.52 -1.70
C PHE A 1 30.91 25.13 -2.04
N ILE A 2 30.68 24.67 -3.26
CA ILE A 2 29.39 24.12 -3.67
C ILE A 2 29.52 22.60 -3.53
N TYR A 3 28.82 22.02 -2.54
CA TYR A 3 28.66 20.58 -2.47
C TYR A 3 27.83 20.11 -3.66
N ARG A 4 28.43 19.47 -4.62
CA ARG A 4 27.72 18.64 -5.59
C ARG A 4 27.72 17.22 -5.07
N LEU A 5 26.55 16.69 -4.75
CA LEU A 5 26.38 15.24 -4.57
C LEU A 5 26.94 14.56 -5.84
N ALA A 6 27.89 13.66 -5.66
CA ALA A 6 28.45 12.90 -6.77
C ALA A 6 27.30 12.14 -7.47
N GLY A 7 27.32 12.07 -8.82
CA GLY A 7 26.23 11.47 -9.60
C GLY A 7 25.84 10.06 -9.17
N ARG A 8 26.77 9.28 -8.62
CA ARG A 8 26.53 7.94 -8.06
C ARG A 8 25.61 7.90 -6.83
N GLU A 9 25.58 8.93 -6.02
CA GLU A 9 24.66 8.97 -4.84
C GLU A 9 23.23 9.29 -5.30
N ARG A 10 23.08 10.12 -6.33
CA ARG A 10 21.78 10.37 -6.96
C ARG A 10 21.23 9.12 -7.65
N GLU A 11 22.09 8.38 -8.35
CA GLU A 11 21.73 7.10 -8.97
C GLU A 11 21.35 6.04 -7.91
N LYS A 12 22.08 5.98 -6.79
CA LYS A 12 21.80 5.04 -5.69
C LYS A 12 20.52 5.38 -4.94
N SER A 13 20.21 6.65 -4.75
CA SER A 13 19.01 7.08 -4.05
C SER A 13 17.77 7.09 -4.94
N ALA A 14 17.96 7.00 -6.28
CA ALA A 14 16.88 7.11 -7.28
C ALA A 14 15.95 8.33 -7.06
N SER A 15 16.45 9.37 -6.37
CA SER A 15 15.64 10.53 -5.97
C SER A 15 15.61 11.55 -7.10
N TYR A 16 14.57 11.48 -7.90
CA TYR A 16 14.25 12.47 -8.94
C TYR A 16 13.00 13.23 -8.52
N TYR A 17 13.14 14.55 -8.33
CA TYR A 17 12.01 15.41 -8.02
C TYR A 17 11.33 15.85 -9.31
N THR A 18 10.07 15.51 -9.44
CA THR A 18 9.26 15.90 -10.60
C THR A 18 8.91 17.39 -10.51
N PRO A 19 9.14 18.18 -11.58
CA PRO A 19 8.76 19.60 -11.59
C PRO A 19 7.27 19.82 -11.32
N GLU A 20 6.93 20.84 -10.56
CA GLU A 20 5.56 21.17 -10.12
C GLU A 20 4.56 21.28 -11.29
N VAL A 21 4.99 21.83 -12.41
CA VAL A 21 4.13 21.94 -13.62
C VAL A 21 3.68 20.58 -14.11
N LEU A 22 4.57 19.56 -14.04
CA LEU A 22 4.23 18.21 -14.47
C LEU A 22 3.34 17.51 -13.46
N THR A 23 3.60 17.66 -12.16
CA THR A 23 2.73 17.07 -11.11
C THR A 23 1.32 17.63 -11.21
N LYS A 24 1.18 18.95 -11.32
CA LYS A 24 -0.12 19.63 -11.53
C LYS A 24 -0.88 19.11 -12.75
N CYS A 25 -0.18 18.99 -13.87
CA CYS A 25 -0.79 18.51 -15.10
C CYS A 25 -1.27 17.05 -14.97
N LEU A 26 -0.39 16.17 -14.50
CA LEU A 26 -0.70 14.73 -14.40
C LEU A 26 -1.83 14.47 -13.40
N VAL A 27 -1.79 15.08 -12.22
CA VAL A 27 -2.82 14.92 -11.20
C VAL A 27 -4.16 15.46 -11.70
N LYS A 28 -4.17 16.63 -12.36
CA LYS A 28 -5.39 17.19 -12.94
C LYS A 28 -6.09 16.23 -13.90
N TYR A 29 -5.33 15.60 -14.80
CA TYR A 29 -5.92 14.68 -15.75
C TYR A 29 -6.32 13.33 -15.10
N ALA A 30 -5.54 12.85 -14.12
CA ALA A 30 -5.89 11.64 -13.37
C ALA A 30 -7.19 11.82 -12.56
N LEU A 31 -7.39 12.98 -11.93
CA LEU A 31 -8.57 13.26 -11.12
C LEU A 31 -9.79 13.66 -11.95
N LYS A 32 -9.61 14.23 -13.15
CA LYS A 32 -10.71 14.76 -13.96
C LYS A 32 -11.86 13.79 -14.18
N GLU A 33 -11.56 12.57 -14.59
CA GLU A 33 -12.59 11.54 -14.83
C GLU A 33 -13.08 10.91 -13.53
N LEU A 34 -12.20 10.82 -12.52
CA LEU A 34 -12.54 10.25 -11.22
C LEU A 34 -13.51 11.14 -10.43
N LEU A 35 -13.39 12.47 -10.55
CA LEU A 35 -14.23 13.43 -9.85
C LEU A 35 -15.56 13.71 -10.57
N LYS A 36 -15.73 13.23 -11.79
CA LYS A 36 -16.96 13.42 -12.54
C LYS A 36 -18.14 12.78 -11.80
N ASP A 37 -19.20 13.56 -11.66
CA ASP A 37 -20.46 13.16 -11.02
C ASP A 37 -20.36 12.73 -9.54
N LYS A 38 -19.26 13.07 -8.84
CA LYS A 38 -19.09 12.79 -7.43
C LYS A 38 -19.65 13.88 -6.55
N THR A 39 -20.29 13.45 -5.46
CA THR A 39 -20.69 14.34 -4.36
C THR A 39 -19.46 14.77 -3.54
N ALA A 40 -19.60 15.87 -2.80
CA ALA A 40 -18.54 16.35 -1.92
C ALA A 40 -18.09 15.26 -0.93
N ASP A 41 -19.03 14.55 -0.30
CA ASP A 41 -18.72 13.49 0.65
C ASP A 41 -18.00 12.32 -0.01
N GLU A 42 -18.35 11.95 -1.26
CA GLU A 42 -17.61 10.92 -2.00
C GLU A 42 -16.17 11.35 -2.32
N ILE A 43 -15.92 12.65 -2.51
CA ILE A 43 -14.56 13.18 -2.71
C ILE A 43 -13.71 12.98 -1.44
N LEU A 44 -14.28 13.22 -0.25
CA LEU A 44 -13.59 12.98 1.03
C LEU A 44 -13.28 11.51 1.30
N HIS A 45 -13.94 10.58 0.61
CA HIS A 45 -13.69 9.14 0.74
C HIS A 45 -12.76 8.57 -0.33
N LEU A 46 -12.26 9.40 -1.24
CA LEU A 46 -11.28 8.96 -2.24
C LEU A 46 -9.92 8.72 -1.60
N THR A 47 -9.33 7.57 -1.88
CA THR A 47 -7.97 7.25 -1.44
C THR A 47 -6.98 7.39 -2.59
N VAL A 48 -5.82 7.98 -2.29
CA VAL A 48 -4.71 8.16 -3.24
C VAL A 48 -3.51 7.38 -2.75
N CYS A 49 -2.90 6.60 -3.63
CA CYS A 49 -1.68 5.86 -3.33
C CYS A 49 -0.59 6.20 -4.35
N GLU A 50 0.56 6.65 -3.87
CA GLU A 50 1.76 6.91 -4.68
C GLU A 50 2.80 5.82 -4.38
N PRO A 51 3.04 4.88 -5.31
CA PRO A 51 3.95 3.75 -5.07
C PRO A 51 5.43 4.09 -5.18
N ALA A 52 5.78 5.32 -5.57
CA ALA A 52 7.15 5.84 -5.65
C ALA A 52 7.12 7.34 -5.31
N MET A 53 6.73 7.64 -4.05
CA MET A 53 6.28 8.98 -3.67
C MET A 53 7.37 10.06 -3.62
N GLY A 54 8.65 9.69 -3.54
CA GLY A 54 9.71 10.66 -3.31
C GLY A 54 9.44 11.49 -2.06
N SER A 55 9.50 12.80 -2.19
CA SER A 55 9.11 13.76 -1.15
C SER A 55 7.63 14.18 -1.21
N ALA A 56 6.76 13.33 -1.72
CA ALA A 56 5.31 13.53 -1.80
C ALA A 56 4.82 14.63 -2.76
N ALA A 57 5.53 14.92 -3.84
CA ALA A 57 5.14 15.99 -4.77
C ALA A 57 3.76 15.72 -5.42
N PHE A 58 3.50 14.47 -5.85
CA PHE A 58 2.21 14.07 -6.40
C PHE A 58 1.11 14.01 -5.34
N LEU A 59 1.42 13.52 -4.13
CA LEU A 59 0.45 13.48 -3.03
C LEU A 59 0.03 14.88 -2.60
N ASN A 60 0.97 15.82 -2.46
CA ASN A 60 0.67 17.22 -2.17
C ASN A 60 -0.26 17.84 -3.21
N GLU A 61 0.02 17.61 -4.48
CA GLU A 61 -0.82 18.14 -5.55
C GLU A 61 -2.20 17.47 -5.60
N ALA A 62 -2.29 16.17 -5.32
CA ALA A 62 -3.56 15.47 -5.21
C ALA A 62 -4.40 16.03 -4.06
N ILE A 63 -3.80 16.26 -2.89
CA ILE A 63 -4.45 16.90 -1.74
C ILE A 63 -4.98 18.28 -2.13
N ASN A 64 -4.17 19.10 -2.80
CA ASN A 64 -4.56 20.44 -3.22
C ASN A 64 -5.79 20.42 -4.13
N GLN A 65 -5.76 19.61 -5.17
CA GLN A 65 -6.86 19.53 -6.13
C GLN A 65 -8.12 18.87 -5.56
N LEU A 66 -7.98 17.85 -4.72
CA LEU A 66 -9.12 17.21 -4.03
C LEU A 66 -9.79 18.17 -3.05
N ALA A 67 -9.01 18.94 -2.28
CA ALA A 67 -9.55 19.92 -1.34
C ALA A 67 -10.32 21.05 -2.03
N GLU A 68 -9.78 21.59 -3.13
CA GLU A 68 -10.48 22.58 -3.94
C GLU A 68 -11.76 22.01 -4.56
N ALA A 69 -11.70 20.79 -5.09
CA ALA A 69 -12.85 20.10 -5.67
C ALA A 69 -13.93 19.87 -4.61
N TYR A 70 -13.55 19.42 -3.40
CA TYR A 70 -14.46 19.24 -2.28
C TYR A 70 -15.20 20.51 -1.91
N ILE A 71 -14.46 21.61 -1.66
CA ILE A 71 -15.07 22.87 -1.28
C ILE A 71 -16.02 23.36 -2.37
N SER A 72 -15.57 23.35 -3.63
CA SER A 72 -16.40 23.81 -4.76
C SER A 72 -17.68 22.98 -4.90
N GLN A 73 -17.59 21.67 -4.72
CA GLN A 73 -18.74 20.78 -4.79
C GLN A 73 -19.68 20.97 -3.59
N LYS A 74 -19.12 21.16 -2.38
CA LYS A 74 -19.91 21.36 -1.16
C LYS A 74 -20.65 22.70 -1.18
N GLU A 75 -20.01 23.78 -1.65
CA GLU A 75 -20.66 25.08 -1.88
C GLU A 75 -21.84 24.97 -2.86
N GLN A 76 -21.71 24.14 -3.92
CA GLN A 76 -22.80 23.89 -4.87
C GLN A 76 -23.95 23.08 -4.26
N GLU A 77 -23.65 22.08 -3.46
CA GLU A 77 -24.64 21.20 -2.83
C GLU A 77 -25.45 21.92 -1.73
N THR A 78 -24.79 22.74 -0.92
CA THR A 78 -25.42 23.43 0.22
C THR A 78 -25.97 24.79 -0.14
N GLY A 79 -25.46 25.44 -1.17
CA GLY A 79 -25.74 26.84 -1.49
C GLY A 79 -25.03 27.84 -0.53
N GLU A 80 -24.24 27.35 0.42
CA GLU A 80 -23.45 28.17 1.34
C GLU A 80 -22.07 28.42 0.75
N ILE A 81 -21.62 29.66 0.77
CA ILE A 81 -20.30 30.07 0.26
C ILE A 81 -19.42 30.44 1.44
N ILE A 82 -18.21 29.92 1.48
CA ILE A 82 -17.22 30.28 2.50
C ILE A 82 -16.79 31.72 2.30
N GLY A 83 -16.91 32.55 3.35
CA GLY A 83 -16.45 33.91 3.33
C GLY A 83 -14.96 34.04 3.00
N TYR A 84 -14.58 35.05 2.23
CA TYR A 84 -13.20 35.22 1.73
C TYR A 84 -12.14 35.16 2.84
N GLU A 85 -12.44 35.74 4.01
CA GLU A 85 -11.53 35.77 5.16
C GLU A 85 -11.25 34.35 5.73
N ASN A 86 -12.21 33.45 5.65
CA ASN A 86 -12.13 32.10 6.21
C ASN A 86 -11.71 31.03 5.16
N ARG A 87 -11.82 31.36 3.87
CA ARG A 87 -11.65 30.39 2.79
C ARG A 87 -10.28 29.71 2.82
N PHE A 88 -9.22 30.45 3.10
CA PHE A 88 -7.89 29.88 3.18
C PHE A 88 -7.78 28.86 4.32
N ASN A 89 -8.27 29.21 5.51
CA ASN A 89 -8.21 28.32 6.66
C ASN A 89 -9.07 27.07 6.49
N GLU A 90 -10.29 27.22 5.95
CA GLU A 90 -11.15 26.07 5.65
C GLU A 90 -10.55 25.16 4.58
N LEU A 91 -9.92 25.71 3.54
CA LEU A 91 -9.19 24.93 2.55
C LEU A 91 -8.04 24.12 3.19
N GLN A 92 -7.28 24.73 4.08
CA GLN A 92 -6.19 24.06 4.79
C GLN A 92 -6.71 22.96 5.73
N LYS A 93 -7.85 23.15 6.39
CA LYS A 93 -8.51 22.08 7.17
C LYS A 93 -8.89 20.89 6.30
N VAL A 94 -9.49 21.15 5.13
CA VAL A 94 -9.84 20.06 4.18
C VAL A 94 -8.58 19.35 3.69
N LYS A 95 -7.51 20.08 3.39
CA LYS A 95 -6.23 19.48 3.04
C LYS A 95 -5.69 18.58 4.16
N MET A 96 -5.74 19.03 5.40
CA MET A 96 -5.33 18.24 6.56
C MET A 96 -6.17 16.99 6.70
N TYR A 97 -7.49 17.09 6.55
CA TYR A 97 -8.40 15.95 6.58
C TYR A 97 -8.02 14.87 5.55
N ILE A 98 -7.77 15.30 4.30
CA ILE A 98 -7.38 14.40 3.22
C ILE A 98 -5.99 13.80 3.48
N ALA A 99 -5.04 14.60 3.96
CA ALA A 99 -3.69 14.11 4.28
C ALA A 99 -3.69 13.07 5.41
N ASP A 100 -4.45 13.32 6.48
CA ASP A 100 -4.50 12.44 7.66
C ASP A 100 -5.22 11.11 7.38
N ARG A 101 -6.07 11.03 6.36
CA ARG A 101 -6.98 9.88 6.17
C ARG A 101 -6.90 9.18 4.81
N ASN A 102 -6.56 9.91 3.74
CA ASN A 102 -6.82 9.46 2.38
C ASN A 102 -5.57 9.19 1.55
N VAL A 103 -4.39 9.65 1.97
CA VAL A 103 -3.17 9.51 1.18
C VAL A 103 -2.27 8.41 1.73
N TYR A 104 -1.70 7.65 0.81
CA TYR A 104 -0.78 6.55 1.10
C TYR A 104 0.41 6.65 0.17
N GLY A 105 1.60 6.37 0.70
CA GLY A 105 2.82 6.44 -0.10
C GLY A 105 3.82 5.36 0.26
N VAL A 106 4.58 4.93 -0.74
CA VAL A 106 5.70 4.01 -0.57
C VAL A 106 6.92 4.61 -1.25
N ASP A 107 8.06 4.55 -0.61
CA ASP A 107 9.34 4.87 -1.26
C ASP A 107 10.46 3.95 -0.77
N LEU A 108 11.37 3.62 -1.66
CA LEU A 108 12.53 2.78 -1.37
C LEU A 108 13.54 3.52 -0.49
N ASN A 109 13.61 4.85 -0.62
CA ASN A 109 14.52 5.71 0.13
C ASN A 109 13.86 6.19 1.44
N SER A 110 14.37 5.76 2.59
CA SER A 110 13.85 6.15 3.90
C SER A 110 13.89 7.66 4.15
N ILE A 111 14.91 8.36 3.62
CA ILE A 111 15.01 9.83 3.75
C ILE A 111 13.88 10.50 2.93
N ALA A 112 13.51 9.95 1.78
CA ALA A 112 12.40 10.47 1.00
C ALA A 112 11.07 10.33 1.77
N VAL A 113 10.87 9.25 2.52
CA VAL A 113 9.69 9.05 3.38
C VAL A 113 9.62 10.15 4.46
N GLU A 114 10.71 10.40 5.18
CA GLU A 114 10.78 11.47 6.19
C GLU A 114 10.53 12.86 5.58
N LEU A 115 11.09 13.14 4.40
CA LEU A 115 10.84 14.38 3.67
C LEU A 115 9.38 14.49 3.20
N ALA A 116 8.75 13.38 2.83
CA ALA A 116 7.35 13.33 2.46
C ALA A 116 6.44 13.69 3.64
N GLU A 117 6.70 13.17 4.83
CA GLU A 117 5.95 13.51 6.05
C GLU A 117 6.01 15.01 6.34
N VAL A 118 7.21 15.60 6.30
CA VAL A 118 7.40 17.04 6.51
C VAL A 118 6.72 17.86 5.40
N SER A 119 6.84 17.44 4.16
CA SER A 119 6.25 18.13 3.00
C SER A 119 4.72 18.13 3.05
N LEU A 120 4.11 16.99 3.39
CA LEU A 120 2.66 16.87 3.58
C LEU A 120 2.17 17.73 4.74
N TRP A 121 2.87 17.70 5.87
CA TRP A 121 2.54 18.56 7.00
C TRP A 121 2.60 20.05 6.64
N LEU A 122 3.68 20.52 6.03
CA LEU A 122 3.83 21.91 5.61
C LEU A 122 2.73 22.37 4.64
N ASN A 123 2.26 21.49 3.75
CA ASN A 123 1.19 21.78 2.81
C ASN A 123 -0.19 21.90 3.47
N THR A 124 -0.37 21.38 4.68
CA THR A 124 -1.67 21.22 5.34
C THR A 124 -1.82 22.00 6.64
N ILE A 125 -0.83 22.82 7.01
CA ILE A 125 -0.86 23.64 8.23
C ILE A 125 -2.05 24.60 8.18
N TYR A 126 -2.83 24.64 9.26
CA TYR A 126 -3.91 25.59 9.47
C TYR A 126 -3.91 26.14 10.90
N GLU A 127 -4.62 27.24 11.13
CA GLU A 127 -4.70 27.88 12.45
C GLU A 127 -5.45 27.01 13.45
N GLY A 128 -4.79 26.70 14.59
CA GLY A 128 -5.32 25.77 15.59
C GLY A 128 -5.15 24.28 15.26
N GLY A 129 -4.45 23.98 14.15
CA GLY A 129 -4.26 22.60 13.69
C GLY A 129 -3.30 21.76 14.53
N PHE A 130 -3.35 20.47 14.28
CA PHE A 130 -2.45 19.47 14.88
C PHE A 130 -1.36 19.06 13.88
N VAL A 131 -0.36 18.35 14.37
CA VAL A 131 0.66 17.73 13.52
C VAL A 131 0.16 16.34 13.12
N PRO A 132 0.02 16.04 11.81
CA PRO A 132 -0.46 14.76 11.34
C PRO A 132 0.52 13.63 11.68
N TRP A 133 0.01 12.39 11.74
CA TRP A 133 0.78 11.21 12.08
C TRP A 133 0.67 10.16 10.96
N PHE A 134 1.71 10.02 10.16
CA PHE A 134 1.69 9.25 8.91
C PHE A 134 2.21 7.81 9.01
N ASN A 135 2.51 7.30 10.21
CA ASN A 135 3.17 5.99 10.39
C ASN A 135 2.43 4.79 9.77
N THR A 136 1.11 4.87 9.53
CA THR A 136 0.34 3.82 8.87
C THR A 136 0.13 4.07 7.37
N GLN A 137 0.48 5.25 6.89
CA GLN A 137 0.18 5.71 5.54
C GLN A 137 1.42 5.79 4.66
N LEU A 138 2.56 6.28 5.21
CA LEU A 138 3.81 6.42 4.49
C LEU A 138 4.78 5.31 4.90
N VAL A 139 5.24 4.52 3.95
CA VAL A 139 6.00 3.30 4.23
C VAL A 139 7.29 3.27 3.43
N ASN A 140 8.38 2.94 4.11
CA ASN A 140 9.63 2.62 3.44
C ASN A 140 9.60 1.18 2.92
N GLY A 141 9.75 1.00 1.61
CA GLY A 141 9.72 -0.31 0.98
C GLY A 141 9.81 -0.27 -0.53
N ASN A 142 9.95 -1.44 -1.13
CA ASN A 142 9.94 -1.61 -2.58
C ASN A 142 8.52 -1.98 -3.05
N SER A 143 7.86 -1.09 -3.79
CA SER A 143 6.50 -1.29 -4.28
C SER A 143 6.38 -2.27 -5.45
N LEU A 144 7.50 -2.64 -6.09
CA LEU A 144 7.54 -3.55 -7.24
C LEU A 144 7.79 -5.00 -6.84
N ILE A 145 8.48 -5.22 -5.71
CA ILE A 145 8.84 -6.56 -5.21
C ILE A 145 7.89 -6.93 -4.08
N GLY A 146 7.31 -8.11 -4.18
CA GLY A 146 6.47 -8.64 -3.11
C GLY A 146 5.41 -9.59 -3.62
N ALA A 147 4.99 -10.49 -2.75
CA ALA A 147 3.85 -11.35 -2.99
C ALA A 147 2.57 -10.51 -2.99
N ARG A 148 1.61 -10.94 -3.81
CA ARG A 148 0.32 -10.26 -3.97
C ARG A 148 -0.80 -11.11 -3.40
N ARG A 149 -1.93 -10.49 -3.09
CA ARG A 149 -3.14 -11.21 -2.70
C ARG A 149 -3.82 -11.79 -3.94
N GLN A 150 -3.21 -12.85 -4.48
CA GLN A 150 -3.65 -13.55 -5.69
C GLN A 150 -3.66 -15.05 -5.44
N VAL A 151 -4.56 -15.76 -6.10
CA VAL A 151 -4.81 -17.18 -5.91
C VAL A 151 -4.92 -17.92 -7.24
N TYR A 152 -4.58 -19.20 -7.22
CA TYR A 152 -4.89 -20.16 -8.29
C TYR A 152 -6.06 -21.04 -7.89
N ALA A 153 -6.91 -21.41 -8.84
CA ALA A 153 -7.88 -22.44 -8.64
C ALA A 153 -7.16 -23.80 -8.47
N GLU A 154 -7.59 -24.62 -7.52
CA GLU A 154 -7.01 -25.94 -7.24
C GLU A 154 -7.04 -26.84 -8.48
N SER A 155 -8.10 -26.76 -9.28
CA SER A 155 -8.21 -27.48 -10.54
C SER A 155 -7.12 -27.13 -11.57
N ALA A 156 -6.59 -25.93 -11.54
CA ALA A 156 -5.49 -25.51 -12.40
C ALA A 156 -4.16 -26.13 -11.99
N LEU A 157 -3.99 -26.47 -10.70
CA LEU A 157 -2.74 -26.99 -10.14
C LEU A 157 -2.53 -28.48 -10.35
N THR A 158 -3.59 -29.23 -10.68
CA THR A 158 -3.57 -30.68 -10.86
C THR A 158 -3.37 -31.13 -12.30
N THR A 159 -3.66 -30.26 -13.26
CA THR A 159 -3.72 -30.65 -14.68
C THR A 159 -2.71 -29.87 -15.53
N THR A 160 -1.92 -30.61 -16.28
CA THR A 160 -1.30 -30.12 -17.51
C THR A 160 -2.36 -30.20 -18.63
N SER A 161 -3.21 -29.17 -18.73
CA SER A 161 -4.19 -29.10 -19.81
C SER A 161 -3.48 -28.71 -21.10
N LYS A 162 -3.47 -29.59 -22.10
CA LYS A 162 -2.97 -29.31 -23.46
C LYS A 162 -1.52 -28.82 -23.55
N GLY A 163 -0.62 -29.29 -22.68
CA GLY A 163 0.79 -28.90 -22.71
C GLY A 163 1.11 -27.57 -22.02
N LEU A 164 0.13 -26.90 -21.40
CA LEU A 164 0.33 -25.69 -20.59
C LEU A 164 0.60 -26.07 -19.13
N HIS A 165 1.65 -25.49 -18.56
CA HIS A 165 1.91 -25.62 -17.13
C HIS A 165 0.97 -24.74 -16.31
N TRP A 166 0.65 -25.10 -15.07
CA TRP A 166 -0.25 -24.37 -14.20
C TRP A 166 0.16 -22.89 -14.01
N TYR A 167 1.46 -22.61 -13.98
CA TYR A 167 2.02 -21.28 -13.78
C TYR A 167 1.96 -20.37 -15.04
N GLU A 168 1.57 -20.91 -16.20
CA GLU A 168 1.30 -20.10 -17.40
C GLU A 168 -0.09 -19.43 -17.35
N ASN A 169 -0.94 -19.84 -16.40
CA ASN A 169 -2.19 -19.17 -16.12
C ASN A 169 -1.94 -17.98 -15.17
N ALA A 170 -2.64 -16.86 -15.41
CA ALA A 170 -2.59 -15.73 -14.49
C ALA A 170 -3.36 -16.04 -13.20
N PRO A 171 -2.78 -15.76 -12.01
CA PRO A 171 -3.52 -15.89 -10.77
C PRO A 171 -4.63 -14.85 -10.64
N GLU A 172 -5.74 -15.24 -10.05
CA GLU A 172 -6.89 -14.37 -9.81
C GLU A 172 -6.64 -13.46 -8.60
N ARG A 173 -6.94 -12.15 -8.72
CA ARG A 173 -6.81 -11.18 -7.63
C ARG A 173 -7.94 -11.36 -6.62
N VAL A 174 -7.59 -11.44 -5.35
CA VAL A 174 -8.54 -11.43 -4.22
C VAL A 174 -8.63 -10.00 -3.67
N PRO A 175 -9.77 -9.29 -3.82
CA PRO A 175 -9.93 -7.94 -3.28
C PRO A 175 -9.79 -7.91 -1.76
N LEU A 176 -9.27 -6.78 -1.21
CA LEU A 176 -9.25 -6.54 0.22
C LEU A 176 -10.71 -6.39 0.74
N GLY A 177 -10.98 -6.87 1.95
CA GLY A 177 -12.33 -6.81 2.53
C GLY A 177 -13.30 -7.90 2.02
N THR A 178 -12.94 -8.67 1.00
CA THR A 178 -13.72 -9.85 0.64
C THR A 178 -13.38 -10.95 1.64
N GLU A 179 -14.34 -11.27 2.53
CA GLU A 179 -14.31 -12.58 3.16
C GLU A 179 -14.40 -13.60 2.04
N ARG A 180 -13.36 -14.40 1.87
CA ARG A 180 -13.46 -15.60 1.05
C ARG A 180 -14.45 -16.51 1.77
N LYS A 181 -15.73 -16.27 1.47
CA LYS A 181 -16.82 -16.96 2.15
C LYS A 181 -16.56 -18.45 2.06
N LYS A 182 -16.62 -19.11 3.19
CA LYS A 182 -16.68 -20.55 3.40
C LYS A 182 -17.71 -21.31 2.51
N LYS A 183 -18.35 -20.61 1.56
CA LYS A 183 -19.45 -21.12 0.71
C LYS A 183 -19.04 -22.09 -0.40
N THR A 184 -17.75 -22.20 -0.75
CA THR A 184 -17.29 -23.09 -1.82
C THR A 184 -16.11 -23.98 -1.45
N GLY A 185 -15.92 -24.28 -0.14
CA GLY A 185 -14.73 -25.03 0.30
C GLY A 185 -13.47 -24.42 -0.33
N TYR A 186 -12.45 -24.18 0.44
CA TYR A 186 -11.21 -23.53 -0.04
C TYR A 186 -10.64 -24.26 -1.27
N SER A 187 -11.09 -23.91 -2.47
CA SER A 187 -10.62 -24.48 -3.74
C SER A 187 -9.60 -23.58 -4.44
N GLN A 188 -9.04 -22.62 -3.71
CA GLN A 188 -8.09 -21.62 -4.21
C GLN A 188 -6.88 -21.54 -3.31
N ILE A 189 -5.69 -21.54 -3.91
CA ILE A 189 -4.39 -21.54 -3.23
C ILE A 189 -3.68 -20.23 -3.51
N TYR A 190 -3.14 -19.57 -2.49
CA TYR A 190 -2.34 -18.35 -2.67
C TYR A 190 -1.08 -18.65 -3.48
N HIS A 191 -0.79 -17.77 -4.46
CA HIS A 191 0.33 -17.97 -5.39
C HIS A 191 1.68 -18.05 -4.68
N PHE A 192 1.88 -17.34 -3.58
CA PHE A 192 3.13 -17.35 -2.82
C PHE A 192 3.31 -18.58 -1.90
N LEU A 193 2.36 -19.49 -1.90
CA LEU A 193 2.51 -20.82 -1.31
C LEU A 193 2.98 -21.86 -2.33
N LEU A 194 3.09 -21.49 -3.60
CA LEU A 194 3.46 -22.35 -4.71
C LEU A 194 4.88 -22.06 -5.19
N GLY A 195 5.50 -23.04 -5.84
CA GLY A 195 6.82 -22.88 -6.44
C GLY A 195 6.77 -21.92 -7.65
N ASP A 196 7.53 -20.84 -7.60
CA ASP A 196 7.65 -19.93 -8.73
C ASP A 196 8.57 -20.53 -9.80
N PRO A 197 8.19 -20.57 -11.09
CA PRO A 197 9.03 -21.10 -12.18
C PRO A 197 10.29 -20.25 -12.41
N GLY A 198 10.29 -18.98 -11.97
CA GLY A 198 11.46 -18.09 -12.01
C GLY A 198 12.51 -18.40 -10.94
N MET A 199 12.16 -19.16 -9.89
CA MET A 199 13.12 -19.53 -8.84
C MET A 199 14.29 -20.31 -9.42
N CYS A 200 15.51 -19.90 -9.04
CA CYS A 200 16.74 -20.57 -9.50
C CYS A 200 16.91 -20.55 -11.03
N SER A 201 16.34 -19.57 -11.71
CA SER A 201 16.48 -19.41 -13.16
C SER A 201 17.71 -18.57 -13.48
N TYR A 202 18.83 -19.21 -13.68
CA TYR A 202 20.08 -18.54 -14.08
C TYR A 202 20.18 -18.47 -15.61
N THR A 203 20.14 -17.26 -16.18
CA THR A 203 20.22 -17.02 -17.63
C THR A 203 21.62 -16.64 -18.10
N ASP A 204 22.46 -16.14 -17.20
CA ASP A 204 23.81 -15.68 -17.52
C ASP A 204 24.70 -16.79 -18.08
N LYS A 205 25.36 -16.50 -19.19
CA LYS A 205 26.23 -17.48 -19.90
C LYS A 205 27.51 -17.80 -19.14
N VAL A 206 28.06 -16.82 -18.41
CA VAL A 206 29.30 -17.01 -17.64
C VAL A 206 29.04 -17.93 -16.47
N ILE A 207 27.98 -17.68 -15.72
CA ILE A 207 27.56 -18.53 -14.58
C ILE A 207 27.30 -19.96 -15.04
N LYS A 208 26.60 -20.15 -16.17
CA LYS A 208 26.35 -21.47 -16.76
C LYS A 208 27.64 -22.19 -17.18
N GLY A 209 28.67 -21.45 -17.57
CA GLY A 209 29.96 -22.00 -17.94
C GLY A 209 30.83 -22.36 -16.73
N LEU A 210 30.74 -21.59 -15.64
CA LEU A 210 31.52 -21.81 -14.43
C LEU A 210 31.01 -22.99 -13.58
N GLU A 211 29.68 -23.16 -13.48
CA GLU A 211 29.05 -24.13 -12.58
C GLU A 211 27.96 -24.97 -13.29
N PRO A 212 28.30 -25.68 -14.39
CA PRO A 212 27.31 -26.38 -15.22
C PRO A 212 26.53 -27.47 -14.47
N ASP A 213 27.21 -28.21 -13.59
CA ASP A 213 26.58 -29.29 -12.84
C ASP A 213 25.60 -28.76 -11.76
N ASN A 214 25.96 -27.68 -11.10
CA ASN A 214 25.08 -27.07 -10.12
C ASN A 214 23.87 -26.44 -10.82
N ILE A 215 24.06 -25.78 -11.95
CA ILE A 215 22.95 -25.26 -12.77
C ILE A 215 22.00 -26.37 -13.22
N LYS A 216 22.54 -27.53 -13.61
CA LYS A 216 21.72 -28.71 -13.96
C LYS A 216 20.90 -29.20 -12.79
N LYS A 217 21.52 -29.38 -11.61
CA LYS A 217 20.82 -29.80 -10.38
C LYS A 217 19.70 -28.84 -10.01
N MET A 218 19.96 -27.52 -10.12
CA MET A 218 18.95 -26.49 -9.85
C MET A 218 17.77 -26.54 -10.82
N LYS A 219 18.04 -26.76 -12.11
CA LYS A 219 16.97 -26.95 -13.11
C LYS A 219 16.13 -28.20 -12.84
N ASP A 220 16.78 -29.32 -12.50
CA ASP A 220 16.08 -30.57 -12.18
C ASP A 220 15.23 -30.41 -10.90
N TRP A 221 15.73 -29.67 -9.93
CA TRP A 221 14.97 -29.34 -8.72
C TRP A 221 13.78 -28.41 -9.08
N ASN A 222 13.99 -27.34 -9.82
CA ASN A 222 12.93 -26.40 -10.22
C ASN A 222 11.80 -27.12 -10.98
N LYS A 223 12.15 -28.02 -11.91
CA LYS A 223 11.18 -28.83 -12.65
C LYS A 223 10.33 -29.71 -11.74
N LYS A 224 10.89 -30.25 -10.66
CA LYS A 224 10.15 -31.05 -9.66
C LYS A 224 9.29 -30.12 -8.77
N PHE A 225 9.84 -28.97 -8.37
CA PHE A 225 9.19 -28.01 -7.49
C PHE A 225 7.99 -27.31 -8.14
N THR A 226 8.02 -27.14 -9.46
CA THR A 226 6.93 -26.55 -10.25
C THR A 226 6.04 -27.59 -10.95
N ALA A 227 6.24 -28.89 -10.65
CA ALA A 227 5.39 -29.94 -11.18
C ALA A 227 3.93 -29.81 -10.68
N PRO A 228 2.95 -30.41 -11.36
CA PRO A 228 1.59 -30.49 -10.85
C PRO A 228 1.54 -31.09 -9.45
N TYR A 229 0.72 -30.51 -8.58
CA TYR A 229 0.63 -30.89 -7.17
C TYR A 229 -0.20 -32.18 -6.98
N SER A 230 0.23 -33.02 -6.04
CA SER A 230 -0.52 -34.21 -5.65
C SER A 230 -1.75 -33.83 -4.80
N THR A 231 -2.67 -34.76 -4.61
CA THR A 231 -3.84 -34.59 -3.74
C THR A 231 -3.44 -34.23 -2.31
N ASP A 232 -2.39 -34.87 -1.77
CA ASP A 232 -1.92 -34.61 -0.41
C ASP A 232 -1.28 -33.24 -0.27
N ASP A 233 -0.52 -32.78 -1.29
CA ASP A 233 0.01 -31.44 -1.34
C ASP A 233 -1.14 -30.41 -1.34
N LEU A 234 -2.18 -30.63 -2.14
CA LEU A 234 -3.33 -29.74 -2.21
C LEU A 234 -4.09 -29.63 -0.89
N VAL A 235 -4.22 -30.74 -0.14
CA VAL A 235 -4.81 -30.70 1.22
C VAL A 235 -3.97 -29.80 2.14
N SER A 236 -2.66 -29.92 2.08
CA SER A 236 -1.74 -29.11 2.89
C SER A 236 -1.77 -27.64 2.49
N LEU A 237 -1.72 -27.35 1.18
CA LEU A 237 -1.78 -25.99 0.63
C LEU A 237 -3.12 -25.30 0.92
N ARG A 238 -4.23 -26.04 0.87
CA ARG A 238 -5.55 -25.54 1.24
C ARG A 238 -5.60 -25.12 2.70
N ARG A 239 -5.04 -25.94 3.60
CA ARG A 239 -4.94 -25.59 5.03
C ARG A 239 -4.09 -24.33 5.23
N LEU A 240 -2.95 -24.22 4.55
CA LEU A 240 -2.10 -23.02 4.61
C LEU A 240 -2.80 -21.79 4.06
N SER A 241 -3.54 -21.90 2.95
CA SER A 241 -4.33 -20.80 2.41
C SER A 241 -5.40 -20.31 3.39
N GLY A 242 -6.04 -21.22 4.14
CA GLY A 242 -6.97 -20.86 5.21
C GLY A 242 -6.29 -20.08 6.33
N ILE A 243 -5.09 -20.50 6.76
CA ILE A 243 -4.30 -19.77 7.77
C ILE A 243 -3.94 -18.37 7.25
N VAL A 244 -3.58 -18.24 5.98
CA VAL A 244 -3.29 -16.93 5.37
C VAL A 244 -4.51 -16.03 5.40
N ASP A 245 -5.71 -16.55 5.09
CA ASP A 245 -6.95 -15.77 5.18
C ASP A 245 -7.20 -15.28 6.62
N ASP A 246 -7.05 -16.14 7.61
CA ASP A 246 -7.23 -15.78 9.03
C ASP A 246 -6.21 -14.71 9.48
N LEU A 247 -4.96 -14.82 9.02
CA LEU A 247 -3.93 -13.82 9.29
C LEU A 247 -4.25 -12.47 8.63
N TRP A 248 -4.78 -12.47 7.40
CA TRP A 248 -5.22 -11.24 6.73
C TRP A 248 -6.36 -10.57 7.47
N GLN A 249 -7.37 -11.33 7.91
CA GLN A 249 -8.48 -10.78 8.70
C GLN A 249 -7.98 -10.17 10.01
N SER A 250 -7.10 -10.89 10.73
CA SER A 250 -6.50 -10.39 11.96
C SER A 250 -5.68 -9.12 11.74
N GLN A 251 -4.94 -9.03 10.63
CA GLN A 251 -4.17 -7.85 10.27
C GLN A 251 -5.06 -6.64 9.91
N ILE A 252 -6.15 -6.87 9.20
CA ILE A 252 -7.14 -5.83 8.87
C ILE A 252 -7.79 -5.30 10.16
N ALA A 253 -8.21 -6.19 11.06
CA ALA A 253 -8.79 -5.79 12.34
C ALA A 253 -7.82 -4.97 13.20
N LEU A 254 -6.56 -5.42 13.27
CA LEU A 254 -5.51 -4.70 14.00
C LEU A 254 -5.23 -3.32 13.42
N ARG A 255 -5.19 -3.22 12.07
CA ARG A 255 -5.00 -1.93 11.41
C ARG A 255 -6.14 -0.96 11.70
N LYS A 256 -7.37 -1.46 11.62
CA LYS A 256 -8.57 -0.68 11.96
C LYS A 256 -8.54 -0.19 13.42
N GLU A 257 -8.14 -1.05 14.36
CA GLU A 257 -7.96 -0.69 15.77
C GLU A 257 -6.94 0.44 15.97
N VAL A 258 -5.81 0.38 15.24
CA VAL A 258 -4.81 1.46 15.28
C VAL A 258 -5.38 2.75 14.72
N GLU A 259 -6.03 2.70 13.56
CA GLU A 259 -6.65 3.87 12.92
C GLU A 259 -7.68 4.51 13.86
N GLU A 260 -8.60 3.74 14.44
CA GLU A 260 -9.60 4.23 15.39
C GLU A 260 -9.01 4.88 16.66
N LYS A 261 -7.87 4.39 17.13
CA LYS A 261 -7.18 4.90 18.33
C LYS A 261 -6.22 6.06 18.06
N THR A 262 -5.83 6.29 16.82
CA THR A 262 -4.84 7.30 16.45
C THR A 262 -5.39 8.42 15.56
N GLN A 263 -6.59 8.25 15.04
CA GLN A 263 -7.25 9.26 14.21
C GLN A 263 -7.72 10.42 15.09
N ASP A 264 -7.40 11.65 14.67
CA ASP A 264 -7.91 12.86 15.32
C ASP A 264 -9.25 13.27 14.72
N ALA A 265 -10.13 13.81 15.56
CA ALA A 265 -11.37 14.44 15.10
C ALA A 265 -11.07 15.73 14.36
N LEU A 266 -11.58 15.88 13.15
CA LEU A 266 -11.43 17.09 12.34
C LEU A 266 -12.69 17.33 11.53
N SER A 267 -13.47 18.32 11.96
CA SER A 267 -14.60 18.82 11.20
C SER A 267 -14.12 19.78 10.10
N VAL A 268 -14.67 19.64 8.92
CA VAL A 268 -14.39 20.49 7.77
C VAL A 268 -15.69 21.12 7.26
N PHE A 269 -15.60 22.14 6.42
CA PHE A 269 -16.76 22.84 5.90
C PHE A 269 -17.85 21.89 5.37
N GLY A 270 -19.04 21.97 5.95
CA GLY A 270 -20.19 21.15 5.58
C GLY A 270 -20.10 19.66 5.90
N TYR A 271 -19.06 19.21 6.63
CA TYR A 271 -18.91 17.85 7.10
C TYR A 271 -18.46 17.85 8.57
N ALA A 272 -19.34 17.41 9.47
CA ALA A 272 -19.04 17.32 10.89
C ALA A 272 -18.45 15.93 11.19
N ASP A 273 -17.29 15.91 11.84
CA ASP A 273 -16.78 14.70 12.44
C ASP A 273 -17.53 14.49 13.77
N ASN A 274 -18.15 13.31 13.93
CA ASN A 274 -18.96 13.00 15.11
C ASN A 274 -18.11 12.66 16.37
N ALA A 275 -16.78 12.71 16.26
CA ALA A 275 -15.89 12.52 17.38
C ALA A 275 -15.74 13.83 18.18
N GLU A 276 -15.68 13.72 19.52
CA GLU A 276 -15.30 14.85 20.36
C GLU A 276 -13.92 15.37 19.95
N ASP A 277 -13.70 16.69 20.00
CA ASP A 277 -12.42 17.36 19.65
C ASP A 277 -11.28 16.94 20.59
N SER A 278 -10.90 15.69 20.54
CA SER A 278 -9.79 15.11 21.30
C SER A 278 -8.58 14.90 20.40
N HIS A 279 -7.62 15.79 20.52
CA HIS A 279 -6.35 15.62 19.81
C HIS A 279 -5.40 14.72 20.59
N THR A 280 -5.00 13.62 19.95
CA THR A 280 -4.01 12.71 20.50
C THR A 280 -2.62 13.16 20.06
N THR A 281 -1.71 13.39 21.01
CA THR A 281 -0.34 13.80 20.69
C THR A 281 0.41 12.72 19.90
N ILE A 282 1.33 13.10 19.02
CA ILE A 282 2.20 12.16 18.26
C ILE A 282 2.81 11.13 19.20
N ARG A 283 3.32 11.56 20.35
CA ARG A 283 3.92 10.64 21.34
C ARG A 283 2.93 9.60 21.88
N GLN A 284 1.68 9.96 22.03
CA GLN A 284 0.62 9.01 22.45
C GLN A 284 0.28 8.05 21.29
N LYS A 285 0.15 8.55 20.05
CA LYS A 285 -0.05 7.73 18.87
C LYS A 285 1.08 6.73 18.65
N ASP A 286 2.33 7.16 18.81
CA ASP A 286 3.52 6.29 18.77
C ASP A 286 3.50 5.20 19.85
N LYS A 287 3.03 5.52 21.05
CA LYS A 287 2.87 4.52 22.12
C LYS A 287 1.80 3.50 21.78
N ILE A 288 0.64 3.94 21.29
CA ILE A 288 -0.45 3.06 20.85
C ILE A 288 0.05 2.13 19.73
N TYR A 289 0.65 2.70 18.70
CA TYR A 289 1.23 1.94 17.59
C TYR A 289 2.30 0.95 18.06
N SER A 290 3.19 1.38 18.93
CA SER A 290 4.26 0.52 19.46
C SER A 290 3.71 -0.62 20.30
N ALA A 291 2.68 -0.38 21.10
CA ALA A 291 2.02 -1.42 21.89
C ALA A 291 1.33 -2.47 21.00
N LEU A 292 0.64 -2.04 19.95
CA LEU A 292 -0.12 -2.90 19.06
C LEU A 292 0.75 -3.60 17.98
N TYR A 293 1.80 -2.95 17.48
CA TYR A 293 2.61 -3.47 16.36
C TYR A 293 4.04 -3.86 16.71
N LYS A 294 4.66 -3.17 17.69
CA LYS A 294 6.10 -3.32 17.99
C LYS A 294 6.39 -4.11 19.26
N SER A 295 5.39 -4.67 19.95
CA SER A 295 5.64 -5.58 21.06
C SER A 295 6.46 -6.80 20.59
N GLU A 296 7.23 -7.43 21.45
CA GLU A 296 8.07 -8.59 21.09
C GLU A 296 7.26 -9.72 20.47
N HIS A 297 6.09 -10.02 21.04
CA HIS A 297 5.17 -11.00 20.49
C HIS A 297 4.70 -10.62 19.06
N MET A 298 4.31 -9.36 18.86
CA MET A 298 3.80 -8.91 17.55
C MET A 298 4.87 -8.89 16.47
N ARG A 299 6.12 -8.55 16.82
CA ARG A 299 7.25 -8.59 15.88
C ARG A 299 7.63 -10.01 15.46
N ASN A 300 7.47 -10.99 16.36
CA ASN A 300 7.95 -12.35 16.11
C ASN A 300 6.83 -13.30 15.65
N ALA A 301 5.59 -13.11 16.12
CA ALA A 301 4.49 -14.03 15.91
C ALA A 301 3.15 -13.38 15.54
N GLY A 302 3.10 -12.05 15.44
CA GLY A 302 1.90 -11.31 15.05
C GLY A 302 1.45 -11.62 13.60
N PRO A 303 0.21 -11.28 13.24
CA PRO A 303 -0.33 -11.55 11.91
C PRO A 303 0.53 -10.99 10.79
N TYR A 304 0.99 -9.74 10.93
CA TYR A 304 1.88 -9.09 9.96
C TYR A 304 3.22 -9.82 9.82
N ALA A 305 3.88 -10.17 10.93
CA ALA A 305 5.18 -10.84 10.91
C ALA A 305 5.09 -12.20 10.21
N ARG A 306 4.05 -12.97 10.47
CA ARG A 306 3.82 -14.28 9.84
C ARG A 306 3.51 -14.17 8.35
N LEU A 307 2.65 -13.22 7.94
CA LEU A 307 2.36 -12.94 6.53
C LEU A 307 3.63 -12.48 5.82
N LYS A 308 4.35 -11.51 6.40
CA LYS A 308 5.60 -11.00 5.86
C LYS A 308 6.63 -12.11 5.67
N PHE A 309 6.81 -12.99 6.66
CA PHE A 309 7.73 -14.11 6.56
C PHE A 309 7.40 -15.04 5.38
N ALA A 310 6.14 -15.42 5.20
CA ALA A 310 5.73 -16.28 4.10
C ALA A 310 5.94 -15.61 2.72
N MET A 311 5.64 -14.31 2.63
CA MET A 311 5.79 -13.54 1.40
C MET A 311 7.26 -13.25 1.06
N ASP A 312 8.07 -12.88 2.05
CA ASP A 312 9.51 -12.65 1.87
C ASP A 312 10.23 -13.94 1.48
N TYR A 313 9.85 -15.07 2.10
CA TYR A 313 10.40 -16.37 1.73
C TYR A 313 10.12 -16.74 0.26
N TRP A 314 8.95 -16.39 -0.23
CA TRP A 314 8.62 -16.58 -1.65
C TRP A 314 9.41 -15.66 -2.56
N CYS A 315 9.76 -14.44 -2.10
CA CYS A 315 10.55 -13.46 -2.85
C CYS A 315 12.06 -13.69 -2.83
N SER A 316 12.58 -14.49 -1.87
CA SER A 316 14.02 -14.76 -1.69
C SER A 316 14.53 -15.87 -2.62
#